data_05597b66ce8ac437bc01a01308754d95
#
_entry.id   05597b66ce8ac437bc01a01308754d95
#
_cell.length_a   1.000
_cell.length_b   1.000
_cell.length_c   1.000
_cell.angle_alpha   90.00
_cell.angle_beta   90.00
_cell.angle_gamma   90.00
#
_symmetry.space_group_name_H-M   'P 1'
#
loop_
_entity.id
_entity.type
_entity.pdbx_description
1 polymer ?
#
loop_
_entity_poly.entity_id
_entity_poly.type
_entity_poly.pdbx_seq_one_letter_code
_entity_poly.pdbx_strand_id
1 'polypeptide(L)'
;MTSAAEILLQARTRAGLSQRALARRAGTAQSVIARIEQGRTSPTWETLQRLLAALGLEVNAQLEPRVVVGSQMLAEVPGILRMTPEQRLQEVKNVSEFLHRARRA
;
A
#
# COMPACT_ATOMS: atom_id res chain seq x y z
N MET A 1 10.06 -4.90 -4.29
CA MET A 1 8.66 -4.75 -3.84
C MET A 1 8.64 -4.13 -2.46
N THR A 2 7.92 -3.05 -2.28
CA THR A 2 7.90 -2.30 -1.02
C THR A 2 6.97 -3.00 -0.02
N SER A 3 7.49 -3.35 1.14
CA SER A 3 6.70 -3.99 2.20
C SER A 3 6.16 -2.94 3.18
N ALA A 4 5.16 -3.35 3.97
CA ALA A 4 4.63 -2.50 5.04
C ALA A 4 5.72 -2.15 6.05
N ALA A 5 6.64 -3.08 6.32
CA ALA A 5 7.78 -2.84 7.21
C ALA A 5 8.65 -1.70 6.71
N GLU A 6 8.99 -1.71 5.43
CA GLU A 6 9.83 -0.66 4.81
C GLU A 6 9.11 0.69 4.80
N ILE A 7 7.83 0.69 4.43
CA ILE A 7 7.02 1.91 4.39
C ILE A 7 6.99 2.57 5.76
N LEU A 8 6.70 1.80 6.79
CA LEU A 8 6.58 2.32 8.15
C LEU A 8 7.93 2.80 8.67
N LEU A 9 8.98 2.03 8.47
CA LEU A 9 10.33 2.40 8.91
C LEU A 9 10.80 3.69 8.25
N GLN A 10 10.65 3.82 6.95
CA GLN A 10 11.03 5.02 6.22
C GLN A 10 10.23 6.23 6.66
N ALA A 11 8.91 6.09 6.79
CA ALA A 11 8.03 7.17 7.20
C ALA A 11 8.37 7.67 8.61
N ARG A 12 8.57 6.73 9.54
CA ARG A 12 8.93 7.07 10.92
C ARG A 12 10.29 7.76 11.00
N THR A 13 11.27 7.24 10.29
CA THR A 13 12.63 7.79 10.28
C THR A 13 12.65 9.21 9.70
N ARG A 14 11.92 9.42 8.61
CA ARG A 14 11.81 10.76 8.00
C ARG A 14 11.12 11.76 8.92
N ALA A 15 10.17 11.31 9.72
CA ALA A 15 9.49 12.15 10.70
C ALA A 15 10.36 12.40 11.94
N GLY A 16 11.48 11.71 12.09
CA GLY A 16 12.37 11.85 13.24
C GLY A 16 11.79 11.30 14.54
N LEU A 17 10.85 10.37 14.46
CA LEU A 17 10.21 9.79 15.63
C LEU A 17 10.81 8.44 16.00
N SER A 18 10.88 8.18 17.32
CA SER A 18 11.19 6.85 17.82
C SER A 18 9.97 5.92 17.68
N GLN A 19 10.20 4.61 17.80
CA GLN A 19 9.10 3.65 17.82
C GLN A 19 8.11 3.96 18.95
N ARG A 20 8.59 4.34 20.11
CA ARG A 20 7.74 4.70 21.25
C ARG A 20 6.93 5.96 20.98
N ALA A 21 7.53 6.96 20.38
CA ALA A 21 6.84 8.20 20.06
C ALA A 21 5.72 7.97 19.04
N LEU A 22 5.98 7.16 18.02
CA LEU A 22 4.96 6.78 17.06
C LEU A 22 3.84 5.99 17.72
N ALA A 23 4.18 5.02 18.57
CA ALA A 23 3.20 4.20 19.28
C ALA A 23 2.25 5.07 20.13
N ARG A 24 2.79 6.05 20.82
CA ARG A 24 1.99 6.99 21.61
C ARG A 24 1.03 7.80 20.74
N ARG A 25 1.51 8.32 19.62
CA ARG A 25 0.67 9.10 18.70
C ARG A 25 -0.42 8.26 18.05
N ALA A 26 -0.13 7.01 17.73
CA ALA A 26 -1.07 6.11 17.09
C ALA A 26 -2.00 5.38 18.06
N GLY A 27 -1.78 5.52 19.37
CA GLY A 27 -2.56 4.84 20.39
C GLY A 27 -2.32 3.33 20.41
N THR A 28 -1.10 2.91 20.19
CA THR A 28 -0.71 1.50 20.18
C THR A 28 0.55 1.28 21.03
N ALA A 29 1.02 0.04 21.12
CA ALA A 29 2.21 -0.32 21.88
C ALA A 29 3.46 -0.26 20.98
N GLN A 30 4.59 0.12 21.60
CA GLN A 30 5.88 0.13 20.90
C GLN A 30 6.23 -1.24 20.32
N SER A 31 5.88 -2.33 21.02
CA SER A 31 6.13 -3.68 20.54
C SER A 31 5.40 -4.00 19.23
N VAL A 32 4.23 -3.41 19.01
CA VAL A 32 3.47 -3.56 17.76
C VAL A 32 4.25 -2.92 16.61
N ILE A 33 4.74 -1.71 16.81
CA ILE A 33 5.55 -1.00 15.82
C ILE A 33 6.81 -1.80 15.48
N ALA A 34 7.50 -2.28 16.51
CA ALA A 34 8.73 -3.05 16.33
C ALA A 34 8.51 -4.33 15.52
N ARG A 35 7.43 -5.06 15.79
CA ARG A 35 7.10 -6.28 15.05
C ARG A 35 6.82 -6.01 13.58
N ILE A 36 6.10 -4.95 13.29
CA ILE A 36 5.79 -4.56 11.91
C ILE A 36 7.09 -4.20 11.17
N GLU A 37 7.95 -3.38 11.77
CA GLU A 37 9.20 -2.95 11.16
C GLU A 37 10.18 -4.10 10.97
N GLN A 38 10.12 -5.12 11.81
CA GLN A 38 10.93 -6.33 11.67
C GLN A 38 10.37 -7.33 10.66
N GLY A 39 9.19 -7.07 10.12
CA GLY A 39 8.53 -7.98 9.20
C GLY A 39 7.93 -9.21 9.86
N ARG A 40 7.82 -9.24 11.18
CA ARG A 40 7.24 -10.36 11.93
C ARG A 40 5.73 -10.43 11.84
N THR A 41 5.08 -9.28 11.74
CA THR A 41 3.64 -9.19 11.55
C THR A 41 3.35 -8.30 10.36
N SER A 42 2.28 -8.63 9.63
CA SER A 42 1.81 -7.82 8.53
C SER A 42 0.57 -7.04 9.00
N PRO A 43 0.63 -5.71 9.02
CA PRO A 43 -0.52 -4.93 9.44
C PRO A 43 -1.62 -5.00 8.39
N THR A 44 -2.87 -4.83 8.82
CA THR A 44 -3.96 -4.61 7.89
C THR A 44 -3.77 -3.24 7.22
N TRP A 45 -4.44 -3.06 6.08
CA TRP A 45 -4.42 -1.78 5.40
C TRP A 45 -4.89 -0.63 6.30
N GLU A 46 -5.95 -0.88 7.07
CA GLU A 46 -6.49 0.11 8.02
C GLU A 46 -5.48 0.46 9.11
N THR A 47 -4.81 -0.54 9.65
CA THR A 47 -3.78 -0.33 10.67
C THR A 47 -2.61 0.49 10.10
N LEU A 48 -2.13 0.14 8.91
CA LEU A 48 -1.04 0.87 8.26
C LEU A 48 -1.43 2.33 8.01
N GLN A 49 -2.64 2.57 7.50
CA GLN A 49 -3.14 3.93 7.28
C GLN A 49 -3.18 4.73 8.58
N ARG A 50 -3.64 4.11 9.68
CA ARG A 50 -3.70 4.76 10.99
C ARG A 50 -2.31 5.15 11.49
N LEU A 51 -1.35 4.26 11.35
CA LEU A 51 0.04 4.53 11.75
C LEU A 51 0.66 5.67 10.94
N LEU A 52 0.42 5.67 9.63
CA LEU A 52 0.94 6.72 8.76
C LEU A 52 0.21 8.06 9.01
N ALA A 53 -1.08 8.03 9.32
CA ALA A 53 -1.81 9.23 9.69
C ALA A 53 -1.24 9.87 10.97
N ALA A 54 -0.79 9.05 11.93
CA ALA A 54 -0.13 9.54 13.14
C ALA A 54 1.19 10.25 12.84
N LEU A 55 1.79 9.98 11.68
CA LEU A 55 2.98 10.68 11.18
C LEU A 55 2.63 11.89 10.28
N GLY A 56 1.36 12.20 10.12
CA GLY A 56 0.90 13.24 9.21
C GLY A 56 0.95 12.86 7.75
N LEU A 57 0.96 11.57 7.45
CA LEU A 57 1.05 11.05 6.08
C LEU A 57 -0.23 10.36 5.67
N GLU A 58 -0.54 10.47 4.39
CA GLU A 58 -1.65 9.77 3.76
C GLU A 58 -1.11 8.82 2.71
N VAL A 59 -1.63 7.58 2.70
CA VAL A 59 -1.25 6.61 1.67
C VAL A 59 -2.11 6.84 0.44
N ASN A 60 -1.45 7.17 -0.64
CA ASN A 60 -2.09 7.29 -1.94
C ASN A 60 -1.68 6.08 -2.77
N ALA A 61 -2.60 5.10 -2.87
CA ALA A 61 -2.33 3.86 -3.59
C ALA A 61 -2.81 3.98 -5.03
N GLN A 62 -1.92 3.68 -5.96
CA GLN A 62 -2.25 3.60 -7.37
C GLN A 62 -2.04 2.17 -7.84
N LEU A 63 -2.99 1.69 -8.64
CA LEU A 63 -2.89 0.38 -9.24
C LEU A 63 -2.31 0.51 -10.64
N GLU A 64 -1.22 -0.18 -10.87
CA GLU A 64 -0.58 -0.24 -12.17
C GLU A 64 -0.59 -1.67 -12.69
N PRO A 65 -0.81 -1.89 -13.99
CA PRO A 65 -0.71 -3.22 -14.55
C PRO A 65 0.69 -3.77 -14.32
N ARG A 66 0.77 -4.95 -13.75
CA ARG A 66 2.05 -5.61 -13.55
C ARG A 66 2.52 -6.21 -14.86
N VAL A 67 3.68 -5.79 -15.34
CA VAL A 67 4.30 -6.42 -16.50
C VAL A 67 4.83 -7.76 -16.06
N VAL A 68 4.16 -8.83 -16.48
CA VAL A 68 4.60 -10.19 -16.21
C VAL A 68 5.40 -10.65 -17.44
N VAL A 69 6.70 -10.85 -17.23
CA VAL A 69 7.59 -11.33 -18.27
C VAL A 69 7.50 -12.84 -18.31
N GLY A 70 6.68 -13.37 -19.23
CA GLY A 70 6.54 -14.81 -19.40
C GLY A 70 5.32 -15.14 -20.26
N SER A 71 5.51 -15.87 -21.36
CA SER A 71 4.43 -16.17 -22.30
C SER A 71 3.29 -16.98 -21.68
N GLN A 72 3.58 -17.81 -20.69
CA GLN A 72 2.56 -18.60 -20.01
C GLN A 72 1.63 -17.77 -19.14
N MET A 73 2.18 -16.78 -18.44
CA MET A 73 1.38 -15.89 -17.59
C MET A 73 0.58 -14.89 -18.41
N LEU A 74 1.07 -14.53 -19.59
CA LEU A 74 0.32 -13.70 -20.53
C LEU A 74 -0.95 -14.39 -21.03
N ALA A 75 -0.92 -15.75 -21.13
CA ALA A 75 -2.09 -16.53 -21.52
C ALA A 75 -3.15 -16.61 -20.42
N GLU A 76 -2.78 -16.42 -19.16
CA GLU A 76 -3.70 -16.46 -18.01
C GLU A 76 -4.48 -15.17 -17.80
N VAL A 77 -4.13 -14.10 -18.51
CA VAL A 77 -4.83 -12.80 -18.41
C VAL A 77 -5.30 -12.34 -19.78
N PRO A 78 -6.12 -13.16 -20.48
CA PRO A 78 -6.43 -12.91 -21.89
C PRO A 78 -7.25 -11.62 -22.11
N GLY A 79 -8.08 -11.24 -21.17
CA GLY A 79 -8.92 -10.04 -21.29
C GLY A 79 -8.13 -8.76 -21.39
N ILE A 80 -7.12 -8.60 -20.54
CA ILE A 80 -6.30 -7.38 -20.47
C ILE A 80 -5.37 -7.31 -21.70
N LEU A 81 -4.79 -8.44 -22.11
CA LEU A 81 -3.83 -8.49 -23.22
C LEU A 81 -4.46 -8.29 -24.59
N ARG A 82 -5.75 -8.60 -24.73
CA ARG A 82 -6.50 -8.38 -25.97
C ARG A 82 -7.01 -6.96 -26.11
N MET A 83 -6.96 -6.18 -25.04
CA MET A 83 -7.40 -4.79 -25.06
C MET A 83 -6.39 -3.92 -25.79
N THR A 84 -6.89 -2.89 -26.46
CA THR A 84 -6.04 -1.83 -26.99
C THR A 84 -5.38 -1.07 -25.82
N PRO A 85 -4.27 -0.33 -26.05
CA PRO A 85 -3.68 0.48 -24.99
C PRO A 85 -4.66 1.45 -24.34
N GLU A 86 -5.58 2.02 -25.10
CA GLU A 86 -6.63 2.89 -24.56
C GLU A 86 -7.60 2.15 -23.66
N GLN A 87 -8.01 0.95 -24.04
CA GLN A 87 -8.88 0.11 -23.24
C GLN A 87 -8.22 -0.31 -21.93
N ARG A 88 -6.92 -0.64 -21.98
CA ARG A 88 -6.15 -0.96 -20.76
C ARG A 88 -6.10 0.23 -19.81
N LEU A 89 -5.87 1.40 -20.34
CA LEU A 89 -5.82 2.62 -19.55
C LEU A 89 -7.17 2.90 -18.89
N GLN A 90 -8.26 2.68 -19.63
CA GLN A 90 -9.61 2.88 -19.10
C GLN A 90 -9.92 1.91 -17.97
N GLU A 91 -9.52 0.64 -18.08
CA GLU A 91 -9.70 -0.35 -17.01
C GLU A 91 -8.96 0.04 -15.72
N VAL A 92 -7.71 0.46 -15.86
CA VAL A 92 -6.93 0.92 -14.69
C VAL A 92 -7.57 2.14 -14.06
N LYS A 93 -8.05 3.07 -14.86
CA LYS A 93 -8.74 4.27 -14.38
C LYS A 93 -10.03 3.93 -13.65
N ASN A 94 -10.82 2.99 -14.18
CA ASN A 94 -12.06 2.56 -13.55
C ASN A 94 -11.82 1.91 -12.20
N VAL A 95 -10.78 1.10 -12.06
CA VAL A 95 -10.40 0.48 -10.79
C VAL A 95 -9.99 1.54 -9.79
N SER A 96 -9.19 2.53 -10.22
CA SER A 96 -8.78 3.64 -9.36
C SER A 96 -9.96 4.46 -8.86
N GLU A 97 -10.92 4.75 -9.72
CA GLU A 97 -12.14 5.47 -9.34
C GLU A 97 -12.98 4.67 -8.35
N PHE A 98 -13.11 3.37 -8.56
CA PHE A 98 -13.83 2.49 -7.65
C PHE A 98 -13.22 2.50 -6.25
N LEU A 99 -11.92 2.37 -6.15
CA LEU A 99 -11.20 2.40 -4.87
C LEU A 99 -11.34 3.75 -4.18
N HIS A 100 -11.30 4.82 -4.95
CA HIS A 100 -11.47 6.18 -4.42
C HIS A 100 -12.88 6.39 -3.85
N ARG A 101 -13.92 5.88 -4.52
CA ARG A 101 -15.30 5.92 -4.02
C ARG A 101 -15.47 5.09 -2.75
N ALA A 102 -14.86 3.91 -2.69
CA ALA A 102 -14.93 3.05 -1.52
C ALA A 102 -14.32 3.72 -0.28
N ARG A 103 -13.31 4.56 -0.44
CA ARG A 103 -12.72 5.32 0.65
C ARG A 103 -13.61 6.43 1.18
N ARG A 104 -14.45 7.01 0.33
CA ARG A 104 -15.37 8.08 0.72
C ARG A 104 -16.62 7.57 1.41
N ALA A 105 -16.96 6.33 1.18
CA ALA A 105 -18.07 5.68 1.84
C ALA A 105 -17.69 5.21 3.21
#